data_850b92024571dfdf666bd516db7f58b8
#
_entry.id   850b92024571dfdf666bd516db7f58b8
#
_cell.length_a   1.000
_cell.length_b   1.000
_cell.length_c   1.000
_cell.angle_alpha   90.00
_cell.angle_beta   90.00
_cell.angle_gamma   90.00
#
_symmetry.space_group_name_H-M   'P 1'
#
loop_
_entity.id
_entity.type
_entity.pdbx_description
1 polymer ?
#
loop_
_entity_poly.entity_id
_entity_poly.type
_entity_poly.pdbx_seq_one_letter_code
_entity_poly.pdbx_strand_id
1 'polypeptide(L)'
;GSSGSLSRAAQVDGVMARRQPGSALKPFLYAQALAEHRLTAASLLDDSPAQLSTASGLYMPQNYDHRYQGWVSVRTALGSSLNIPAVRTLVMVSPDAFHQQLQRLGMHFPEGSGYYGYSLALGSAEVSLLQLTNAYRALANGGQWCPVHLLPEAYRRGAPSSLTGPVEHADGLPAIATKPASSAFHDASIRKDDESRQWPPEDCHQALDAGAAFIVGDILSDRHARLPTFGLDSVLDTRFWSAVKTGTSKDMRDNWAVGYSQRYTVGVWVGNASGAPMHDVSGTSGAAPVWATLMRELHRHETSRVPSPPDGVLRQQVDFGSVSETTRLNTPGAQALPERRAGTADDEGGHDTQRTGIEAPRQEWFLAGTEQRHFSPPAMVSASNDTRTGKGDGVHAGRQDPDPSALPARIVAPAPNTIIALDPDIPPANQQLRLEASAGVPTDLHWFIDEQPVGQGARVGWMPLPGRHTITLRDARGGVLDARRIEVRGAWLRSALQ
;
A
#
# COMPACT_ATOMS: atom_id res chain seq x y z
N GLY A 1 1.07 17.77 -21.33
CA GLY A 1 1.22 19.13 -21.79
C GLY A 1 1.68 20.10 -20.72
N SER A 2 2.22 21.23 -21.13
CA SER A 2 2.68 22.29 -20.24
C SER A 2 1.51 23.19 -19.78
N SER A 3 1.68 23.86 -18.64
CA SER A 3 0.70 24.80 -18.11
C SER A 3 0.71 26.18 -18.81
N GLY A 4 1.65 26.42 -19.74
CA GLY A 4 1.81 27.71 -20.41
C GLY A 4 2.09 28.83 -19.39
N SER A 5 1.37 29.96 -19.52
CA SER A 5 1.53 31.11 -18.59
C SER A 5 0.86 30.92 -17.23
N LEU A 6 0.18 29.78 -16.97
CA LEU A 6 -0.60 29.56 -15.75
C LEU A 6 0.26 29.20 -14.53
N SER A 7 1.55 28.88 -14.70
CA SER A 7 2.43 28.55 -13.59
C SER A 7 3.84 29.10 -13.78
N ARG A 8 4.62 29.22 -12.69
CA ARG A 8 6.04 29.62 -12.72
C ARG A 8 6.92 28.61 -13.48
N ALA A 9 6.50 27.35 -13.58
CA ALA A 9 7.20 26.30 -14.32
C ALA A 9 6.44 25.94 -15.61
N ALA A 10 6.10 26.95 -16.40
CA ALA A 10 5.23 26.89 -17.58
C ALA A 10 5.65 25.85 -18.64
N GLN A 11 6.96 25.54 -18.73
CA GLN A 11 7.51 24.61 -19.72
C GLN A 11 7.49 23.14 -19.25
N VAL A 12 7.12 22.85 -17.99
CA VAL A 12 7.06 21.47 -17.52
C VAL A 12 5.86 20.76 -18.13
N ASP A 13 6.12 19.67 -18.84
CA ASP A 13 5.08 18.77 -19.30
C ASP A 13 4.60 17.89 -18.13
N GLY A 14 3.43 18.24 -17.55
CA GLY A 14 2.84 17.53 -16.43
C GLY A 14 2.46 16.06 -16.72
N VAL A 15 2.37 15.65 -18.00
CA VAL A 15 2.10 14.28 -18.40
C VAL A 15 3.38 13.43 -18.37
N MET A 16 4.52 14.05 -18.72
CA MET A 16 5.81 13.37 -18.83
C MET A 16 6.72 13.57 -17.62
N ALA A 17 6.48 14.61 -16.82
CA ALA A 17 7.26 14.88 -15.62
C ALA A 17 7.19 13.71 -14.63
N ARG A 18 8.34 13.29 -14.12
CA ARG A 18 8.45 12.23 -13.12
C ARG A 18 8.04 12.76 -11.75
N ARG A 19 7.19 12.00 -11.08
CA ARG A 19 6.62 12.33 -9.77
C ARG A 19 6.43 11.07 -8.95
N GLN A 20 6.47 11.18 -7.64
CA GLN A 20 6.23 10.04 -6.75
C GLN A 20 4.74 9.67 -6.76
N PRO A 21 4.37 8.45 -7.20
CA PRO A 21 2.99 8.01 -7.29
C PRO A 21 2.34 7.71 -5.94
N GLY A 22 3.14 7.60 -4.88
CA GLY A 22 2.62 7.23 -3.57
C GLY A 22 1.85 5.91 -3.63
N SER A 23 0.76 5.83 -2.91
CA SER A 23 -0.10 4.63 -2.83
C SER A 23 -0.71 4.17 -4.17
N ALA A 24 -0.56 4.92 -5.26
CA ALA A 24 -1.04 4.48 -6.57
C ALA A 24 -0.24 3.30 -7.15
N LEU A 25 0.92 2.92 -6.58
CA LEU A 25 1.64 1.68 -6.95
C LEU A 25 1.11 0.42 -6.27
N LYS A 26 0.39 0.53 -5.15
CA LYS A 26 -0.07 -0.64 -4.37
C LYS A 26 -0.86 -1.69 -5.17
N PRO A 27 -1.74 -1.34 -6.13
CA PRO A 27 -2.46 -2.34 -6.91
C PRO A 27 -1.55 -3.34 -7.63
N PHE A 28 -0.41 -2.89 -8.14
CA PHE A 28 0.55 -3.75 -8.84
C PHE A 28 1.29 -4.69 -7.90
N LEU A 29 1.59 -4.23 -6.68
CA LEU A 29 2.20 -5.05 -5.64
C LEU A 29 1.25 -6.18 -5.20
N TYR A 30 -0.01 -5.85 -4.93
CA TYR A 30 -0.99 -6.84 -4.54
C TYR A 30 -1.33 -7.79 -5.70
N ALA A 31 -1.38 -7.31 -6.96
CA ALA A 31 -1.54 -8.18 -8.12
C ALA A 31 -0.40 -9.21 -8.21
N GLN A 32 0.83 -8.81 -7.98
CA GLN A 32 1.97 -9.72 -7.95
C GLN A 32 1.88 -10.74 -6.81
N ALA A 33 1.57 -10.28 -5.59
CA ALA A 33 1.44 -11.16 -4.44
C ALA A 33 0.32 -12.21 -4.60
N LEU A 34 -0.79 -11.83 -5.25
CA LEU A 34 -1.87 -12.75 -5.63
C LEU A 34 -1.40 -13.75 -6.69
N ALA A 35 -0.77 -13.29 -7.77
CA ALA A 35 -0.27 -14.14 -8.86
C ALA A 35 0.80 -15.14 -8.39
N GLU A 36 1.64 -14.75 -7.42
CA GLU A 36 2.64 -15.62 -6.79
C GLU A 36 2.05 -16.51 -5.69
N HIS A 37 0.73 -16.52 -5.48
CA HIS A 37 0.02 -17.26 -4.43
C HIS A 37 0.58 -17.00 -3.00
N ARG A 38 1.17 -15.81 -2.78
CA ARG A 38 1.61 -15.38 -1.45
C ARG A 38 0.43 -14.99 -0.57
N LEU A 39 -0.60 -14.44 -1.18
CA LEU A 39 -1.81 -13.92 -0.55
C LEU A 39 -3.03 -14.26 -1.39
N THR A 40 -4.19 -14.24 -0.76
CA THR A 40 -5.51 -14.16 -1.39
C THR A 40 -6.18 -12.86 -1.01
N ALA A 41 -7.27 -12.47 -1.65
CA ALA A 41 -8.02 -11.27 -1.29
C ALA A 41 -8.58 -11.30 0.15
N ALA A 42 -8.78 -12.51 0.71
CA ALA A 42 -9.23 -12.73 2.08
C ALA A 42 -8.09 -12.92 3.10
N SER A 43 -6.82 -13.09 2.67
CA SER A 43 -5.69 -13.27 3.59
C SER A 43 -5.62 -12.12 4.57
N LEU A 44 -5.40 -12.44 5.85
CA LEU A 44 -5.28 -11.45 6.92
C LEU A 44 -3.85 -10.91 6.99
N LEU A 45 -3.73 -9.60 7.00
CA LEU A 45 -2.51 -8.85 7.19
C LEU A 45 -2.59 -8.07 8.50
N ASP A 46 -1.50 -8.04 9.24
CA ASP A 46 -1.40 -7.31 10.50
C ASP A 46 -1.06 -5.83 10.22
N ASP A 47 -2.02 -4.95 10.48
CA ASP A 47 -1.84 -3.49 10.43
C ASP A 47 -1.51 -2.99 11.85
N SER A 48 -0.36 -3.39 12.36
CA SER A 48 0.24 -2.91 13.60
C SER A 48 1.63 -2.33 13.36
N PRO A 49 2.19 -1.54 14.29
CA PRO A 49 3.53 -0.98 14.13
C PRO A 49 4.54 -2.03 13.71
N ALA A 50 5.25 -1.77 12.61
CA ALA A 50 6.24 -2.69 12.06
C ALA A 50 7.63 -2.05 12.09
N GLN A 51 8.64 -2.88 12.35
CA GLN A 51 10.05 -2.50 12.32
C GLN A 51 10.77 -3.49 11.41
N LEU A 52 11.34 -2.99 10.33
CA LEU A 52 12.01 -3.80 9.32
C LEU A 52 13.50 -3.48 9.30
N SER A 53 14.34 -4.47 9.53
CA SER A 53 15.78 -4.33 9.39
C SER A 53 16.16 -4.17 7.93
N THR A 54 16.91 -3.13 7.59
CA THR A 54 17.46 -2.88 6.25
C THR A 54 18.97 -2.74 6.34
N ALA A 55 19.65 -2.76 5.20
CA ALA A 55 21.09 -2.52 5.15
C ALA A 55 21.50 -1.12 5.65
N SER A 56 20.59 -0.14 5.53
CA SER A 56 20.79 1.25 5.99
C SER A 56 20.28 1.50 7.41
N GLY A 57 19.65 0.54 8.06
CA GLY A 57 19.11 0.66 9.41
C GLY A 57 17.69 0.09 9.55
N LEU A 58 16.95 0.58 10.52
CA LEU A 58 15.59 0.13 10.82
C LEU A 58 14.56 1.01 10.10
N TYR A 59 13.78 0.41 9.21
CA TYR A 59 12.67 1.09 8.54
C TYR A 59 11.37 0.88 9.32
N MET A 60 10.70 1.98 9.68
CA MET A 60 9.47 1.99 10.47
C MET A 60 8.33 2.65 9.67
N PRO A 61 7.60 1.88 8.84
CA PRO A 61 6.48 2.41 8.09
C PRO A 61 5.33 2.83 9.01
N GLN A 62 4.58 3.85 8.61
CA GLN A 62 3.40 4.33 9.32
C GLN A 62 2.21 4.48 8.36
N ASN A 63 0.99 4.33 8.89
CA ASN A 63 -0.21 4.70 8.16
C ASN A 63 -0.34 6.22 8.08
N TYR A 64 -1.05 6.71 7.05
CA TYR A 64 -1.21 8.14 6.80
C TYR A 64 -1.86 8.89 7.97
N ASP A 65 -2.83 8.27 8.62
CA ASP A 65 -3.58 8.80 9.76
C ASP A 65 -2.98 8.44 11.12
N HIS A 66 -1.81 7.75 11.14
CA HIS A 66 -1.14 7.23 12.34
C HIS A 66 -1.98 6.27 13.19
N ARG A 67 -3.05 5.71 12.62
CA ARG A 67 -3.91 4.72 13.27
C ARG A 67 -3.60 3.33 12.74
N TYR A 68 -3.88 2.35 13.56
CA TYR A 68 -3.69 0.93 13.23
C TYR A 68 -5.01 0.20 13.35
N GLN A 69 -5.32 -0.63 12.37
CA GLN A 69 -6.58 -1.38 12.29
C GLN A 69 -6.46 -2.79 12.90
N GLY A 70 -5.23 -3.24 13.26
CA GLY A 70 -4.99 -4.62 13.64
C GLY A 70 -5.07 -5.56 12.45
N TRP A 71 -5.70 -6.72 12.62
CA TRP A 71 -5.85 -7.70 11.54
C TRP A 71 -6.92 -7.26 10.53
N VAL A 72 -6.54 -7.14 9.28
CA VAL A 72 -7.40 -6.75 8.15
C VAL A 72 -7.18 -7.68 6.97
N SER A 73 -8.22 -7.91 6.16
CA SER A 73 -8.04 -8.64 4.90
C SER A 73 -7.24 -7.83 3.88
N VAL A 74 -6.65 -8.53 2.90
CA VAL A 74 -6.01 -7.89 1.73
C VAL A 74 -6.98 -6.95 1.02
N ARG A 75 -8.27 -7.34 0.89
CA ARG A 75 -9.33 -6.49 0.34
C ARG A 75 -9.42 -5.15 1.07
N THR A 76 -9.55 -5.18 2.38
CA THR A 76 -9.61 -3.97 3.21
C THR A 76 -8.30 -3.19 3.16
N ALA A 77 -7.15 -3.87 3.24
CA ALA A 77 -5.83 -3.25 3.21
C ALA A 77 -5.57 -2.45 1.92
N LEU A 78 -5.89 -3.03 0.76
CA LEU A 78 -5.73 -2.37 -0.54
C LEU A 78 -6.80 -1.30 -0.76
N GLY A 79 -8.08 -1.61 -0.50
CA GLY A 79 -9.20 -0.69 -0.67
C GLY A 79 -9.05 0.56 0.19
N SER A 80 -8.69 0.40 1.44
CA SER A 80 -8.40 1.48 2.40
C SER A 80 -6.99 2.05 2.30
N SER A 81 -6.16 1.54 1.38
CA SER A 81 -4.82 2.10 1.13
C SER A 81 -3.87 2.06 2.33
N LEU A 82 -3.99 1.10 3.24
CA LEU A 82 -3.14 0.98 4.41
C LEU A 82 -1.67 0.79 4.02
N ASN A 83 -0.77 1.42 4.77
CA ASN A 83 0.66 1.42 4.45
C ASN A 83 1.38 0.19 4.99
N ILE A 84 1.16 -0.14 6.27
CA ILE A 84 1.83 -1.26 6.93
C ILE A 84 1.56 -2.59 6.21
N PRO A 85 0.29 -2.95 5.89
CA PRO A 85 0.00 -4.15 5.13
C PRO A 85 0.67 -4.18 3.76
N ALA A 86 0.78 -3.03 3.06
CA ALA A 86 1.48 -2.96 1.77
C ALA A 86 2.99 -3.24 1.93
N VAL A 87 3.63 -2.67 2.95
CA VAL A 87 5.04 -2.94 3.23
C VAL A 87 5.26 -4.41 3.62
N ARG A 88 4.40 -5.01 4.44
CA ARG A 88 4.45 -6.45 4.76
C ARG A 88 4.27 -7.31 3.50
N THR A 89 3.41 -6.90 2.57
CA THR A 89 3.26 -7.57 1.27
C THR A 89 4.55 -7.47 0.45
N LEU A 90 5.22 -6.31 0.43
CA LEU A 90 6.50 -6.17 -0.28
C LEU A 90 7.62 -7.03 0.35
N VAL A 91 7.60 -7.25 1.66
CA VAL A 91 8.53 -8.20 2.31
C VAL A 91 8.33 -9.63 1.76
N MET A 92 7.09 -10.05 1.49
CA MET A 92 6.77 -11.36 0.92
C MET A 92 7.17 -11.49 -0.56
N VAL A 93 6.99 -10.42 -1.34
CA VAL A 93 7.26 -10.38 -2.78
C VAL A 93 8.75 -10.12 -3.06
N SER A 94 9.39 -9.31 -2.27
CA SER A 94 10.71 -8.67 -2.35
C SER A 94 10.72 -7.38 -3.19
N PRO A 95 11.57 -6.40 -2.81
CA PRO A 95 11.75 -5.17 -3.59
C PRO A 95 12.24 -5.42 -5.02
N ASP A 96 13.12 -6.41 -5.23
CA ASP A 96 13.68 -6.75 -6.55
C ASP A 96 12.61 -7.27 -7.50
N ALA A 97 11.79 -8.23 -7.05
CA ALA A 97 10.73 -8.80 -7.86
C ALA A 97 9.66 -7.73 -8.20
N PHE A 98 9.31 -6.89 -7.24
CA PHE A 98 8.34 -5.82 -7.49
C PHE A 98 8.90 -4.74 -8.44
N HIS A 99 10.16 -4.36 -8.31
CA HIS A 99 10.82 -3.45 -9.23
C HIS A 99 10.79 -3.98 -10.67
N GLN A 100 11.11 -5.26 -10.88
CA GLN A 100 11.03 -5.92 -12.20
C GLN A 100 9.59 -5.93 -12.74
N GLN A 101 8.61 -6.18 -11.88
CA GLN A 101 7.20 -6.13 -12.27
C GLN A 101 6.78 -4.74 -12.76
N LEU A 102 7.22 -3.68 -12.09
CA LEU A 102 6.96 -2.30 -12.51
C LEU A 102 7.64 -1.97 -13.84
N GLN A 103 8.85 -2.50 -14.10
CA GLN A 103 9.51 -2.36 -15.40
C GLN A 103 8.73 -3.03 -16.53
N ARG A 104 8.16 -4.23 -16.29
CA ARG A 104 7.29 -4.91 -17.26
C ARG A 104 6.01 -4.11 -17.56
N LEU A 105 5.58 -3.25 -16.64
CA LEU A 105 4.47 -2.32 -16.83
C LEU A 105 4.89 -1.00 -17.52
N GLY A 106 6.12 -0.92 -18.05
CA GLY A 106 6.63 0.25 -18.77
C GLY A 106 7.12 1.38 -17.87
N MET A 107 7.30 1.13 -16.56
CA MET A 107 7.88 2.10 -15.65
C MET A 107 9.39 1.89 -15.56
N HIS A 108 10.17 2.86 -16.04
CA HIS A 108 11.62 2.80 -16.00
C HIS A 108 12.16 3.69 -14.89
N PHE A 109 12.99 3.14 -14.05
CA PHE A 109 13.57 3.84 -12.92
C PHE A 109 15.06 4.07 -13.14
N PRO A 110 15.64 5.21 -12.74
CA PRO A 110 17.06 5.47 -12.87
C PRO A 110 17.89 4.60 -11.92
N GLU A 111 17.31 4.26 -10.75
CA GLU A 111 17.99 3.53 -9.70
C GLU A 111 17.50 2.08 -9.61
N GLY A 112 18.31 1.20 -9.03
CA GLY A 112 17.93 -0.17 -8.78
C GLY A 112 17.03 -0.33 -7.56
N SER A 113 16.46 -1.53 -7.40
CA SER A 113 15.57 -1.90 -6.31
C SER A 113 16.14 -1.63 -4.91
N GLY A 114 17.45 -1.85 -4.73
CA GLY A 114 18.14 -1.63 -3.45
C GLY A 114 18.15 -0.16 -3.01
N TYR A 115 18.09 0.79 -3.95
CA TYR A 115 17.96 2.21 -3.63
C TYR A 115 16.60 2.54 -3.00
N TYR A 116 15.53 1.99 -3.54
CA TYR A 116 14.16 2.24 -3.05
C TYR A 116 13.81 1.41 -1.82
N GLY A 117 14.34 0.18 -1.73
CA GLY A 117 14.07 -0.73 -0.63
C GLY A 117 12.57 -0.94 -0.39
N TYR A 118 12.17 -1.02 0.88
CA TYR A 118 10.76 -1.23 1.25
C TYR A 118 9.86 -0.01 1.04
N SER A 119 10.42 1.18 0.87
CA SER A 119 9.63 2.38 0.54
C SER A 119 8.98 2.30 -0.85
N LEU A 120 9.45 1.38 -1.71
CA LEU A 120 8.84 1.11 -3.02
C LEU A 120 7.36 0.70 -2.90
N ALA A 121 6.96 0.00 -1.82
CA ALA A 121 5.55 -0.33 -1.54
C ALA A 121 4.68 0.92 -1.39
N LEU A 122 5.27 2.04 -0.99
CA LEU A 122 4.61 3.31 -0.74
C LEU A 122 4.81 4.32 -1.87
N GLY A 123 5.43 3.89 -2.98
CA GLY A 123 5.57 4.68 -4.19
C GLY A 123 6.66 5.73 -4.13
N SER A 124 7.82 5.42 -3.53
CA SER A 124 8.99 6.29 -3.51
C SER A 124 9.66 6.46 -4.87
N ALA A 125 9.46 5.51 -5.80
CA ALA A 125 10.03 5.57 -7.15
C ALA A 125 9.18 6.44 -8.06
N GLU A 126 9.80 7.44 -8.72
CA GLU A 126 9.09 8.40 -9.56
C GLU A 126 8.68 7.83 -10.92
N VAL A 127 7.46 8.14 -11.33
CA VAL A 127 6.88 7.75 -12.63
C VAL A 127 6.19 8.96 -13.29
N SER A 128 5.99 8.90 -14.61
CA SER A 128 5.16 9.89 -15.27
C SER A 128 3.67 9.55 -15.20
N LEU A 129 2.81 10.56 -15.37
CA LEU A 129 1.36 10.35 -15.44
C LEU A 129 1.00 9.37 -16.56
N LEU A 130 1.67 9.49 -17.72
CA LEU A 130 1.46 8.59 -18.86
C LEU A 130 1.82 7.14 -18.51
N GLN A 131 3.00 6.91 -17.91
CA GLN A 131 3.43 5.56 -17.52
C GLN A 131 2.46 4.93 -16.52
N LEU A 132 2.08 5.67 -15.47
CA LEU A 132 1.18 5.17 -14.44
C LEU A 132 -0.21 4.88 -15.04
N THR A 133 -0.77 5.79 -15.83
CA THR A 133 -2.08 5.59 -16.47
C THR A 133 -2.06 4.37 -17.41
N ASN A 134 -0.98 4.19 -18.17
CA ASN A 134 -0.83 3.02 -19.04
C ASN A 134 -0.72 1.69 -18.27
N ALA A 135 -0.06 1.70 -17.10
CA ALA A 135 -0.03 0.53 -16.24
C ALA A 135 -1.42 0.18 -15.68
N TYR A 136 -2.25 1.19 -15.33
CA TYR A 136 -3.66 0.95 -14.98
C TYR A 136 -4.49 0.46 -16.16
N ARG A 137 -4.16 0.87 -17.40
CA ARG A 137 -4.77 0.29 -18.59
C ARG A 137 -4.43 -1.21 -18.72
N ALA A 138 -3.23 -1.63 -18.32
CA ALA A 138 -2.89 -3.06 -18.28
C ALA A 138 -3.77 -3.80 -17.27
N LEU A 139 -4.05 -3.25 -16.08
CA LEU A 139 -5.03 -3.84 -15.14
C LEU A 139 -6.42 -3.96 -15.80
N ALA A 140 -6.88 -2.91 -16.49
CA ALA A 140 -8.17 -2.89 -17.18
C ALA A 140 -8.27 -3.93 -18.30
N ASN A 141 -7.15 -4.30 -18.90
CA ASN A 141 -7.05 -5.23 -20.03
C ASN A 141 -6.58 -6.63 -19.61
N GLY A 142 -6.94 -7.09 -18.42
CA GLY A 142 -6.59 -8.43 -17.94
C GLY A 142 -5.08 -8.66 -17.81
N GLY A 143 -4.33 -7.63 -17.46
CA GLY A 143 -2.86 -7.68 -17.24
C GLY A 143 -2.02 -7.49 -18.49
N GLN A 144 -2.62 -7.28 -19.66
CA GLN A 144 -1.88 -7.05 -20.89
C GLN A 144 -1.42 -5.61 -21.01
N TRP A 145 -0.10 -5.42 -21.07
CA TRP A 145 0.51 -4.12 -21.32
C TRP A 145 0.78 -3.94 -22.81
N CYS A 146 0.44 -2.76 -23.33
CA CYS A 146 0.71 -2.36 -24.71
C CYS A 146 1.26 -0.93 -24.74
N PRO A 147 2.07 -0.56 -25.72
CA PRO A 147 2.51 0.82 -25.89
C PRO A 147 1.31 1.76 -26.17
N VAL A 148 1.50 3.03 -25.84
CA VAL A 148 0.48 4.07 -26.10
C VAL A 148 0.67 4.62 -27.49
N HIS A 149 -0.40 4.69 -28.26
CA HIS A 149 -0.43 5.28 -29.59
C HIS A 149 -1.38 6.47 -29.63
N LEU A 150 -0.90 7.61 -30.15
CA LEU A 150 -1.69 8.84 -30.27
C LEU A 150 -2.62 8.83 -31.48
N LEU A 151 -2.25 8.07 -32.51
CA LEU A 151 -3.03 7.98 -33.74
C LEU A 151 -3.51 6.54 -33.97
N PRO A 152 -4.72 6.35 -34.53
CA PRO A 152 -5.18 5.04 -34.96
C PRO A 152 -4.20 4.39 -35.94
N GLU A 153 -4.07 3.07 -35.88
CA GLU A 153 -3.12 2.32 -36.70
C GLU A 153 -3.30 2.52 -38.20
N ALA A 154 -4.52 2.79 -38.65
CA ALA A 154 -4.82 3.13 -40.04
C ALA A 154 -4.06 4.38 -40.52
N TYR A 155 -3.79 5.35 -39.66
CA TYR A 155 -3.02 6.55 -39.99
C TYR A 155 -1.52 6.29 -40.03
N ARG A 156 -1.01 5.29 -39.31
CA ARG A 156 0.43 4.92 -39.30
C ARG A 156 0.84 4.17 -40.57
N ARG A 157 -0.02 3.35 -41.13
CA ARG A 157 0.26 2.61 -42.39
C ARG A 157 0.18 3.46 -43.64
N GLY A 158 -0.45 4.65 -43.57
CA GLY A 158 -0.55 5.60 -44.67
C GLY A 158 0.43 6.76 -44.67
N ALA A 159 1.25 6.89 -43.61
CA ALA A 159 2.28 7.92 -43.58
C ALA A 159 3.48 7.51 -44.46
N PRO A 160 3.85 8.31 -45.48
CA PRO A 160 5.02 8.00 -46.30
C PRO A 160 6.26 8.02 -45.40
N SER A 161 7.15 7.05 -45.63
CA SER A 161 8.43 6.83 -44.89
C SER A 161 9.46 7.97 -45.02
N SER A 162 9.04 9.15 -45.46
CA SER A 162 9.92 10.26 -45.84
C SER A 162 10.11 11.37 -44.79
N LEU A 163 9.67 11.13 -43.52
CA LEU A 163 9.89 12.10 -42.44
C LEU A 163 11.11 11.79 -41.53
N THR A 164 12.01 10.89 -41.97
CA THR A 164 13.30 10.63 -41.30
C THR A 164 14.48 11.11 -42.13
N GLY A 165 14.37 12.26 -42.79
CA GLY A 165 15.50 12.93 -43.37
C GLY A 165 16.13 13.94 -42.40
N PRO A 166 17.45 14.17 -42.42
CA PRO A 166 18.07 15.19 -41.58
C PRO A 166 17.50 16.57 -41.93
N VAL A 167 17.14 17.33 -40.89
CA VAL A 167 16.71 18.71 -41.03
C VAL A 167 17.91 19.56 -41.39
N GLU A 168 18.11 19.85 -42.67
CA GLU A 168 19.02 20.92 -43.11
C GLU A 168 18.33 22.27 -42.79
N HIS A 169 19.00 23.09 -42.03
CA HIS A 169 18.66 24.50 -41.85
C HIS A 169 18.78 25.26 -43.16
N ALA A 170 17.65 25.66 -43.72
CA ALA A 170 17.64 26.66 -44.80
C ALA A 170 16.74 27.84 -44.35
N ASP A 171 17.36 28.98 -44.20
CA ASP A 171 16.73 30.28 -44.01
C ASP A 171 15.81 30.61 -45.21
N GLY A 172 14.53 30.84 -44.97
CA GLY A 172 13.60 31.28 -45.99
C GLY A 172 12.14 31.03 -45.63
N LEU A 173 11.52 32.01 -45.00
CA LEU A 173 10.07 32.04 -44.75
C LEU A 173 9.28 32.23 -46.07
N PRO A 174 8.31 31.33 -46.38
CA PRO A 174 7.20 31.72 -47.25
C PRO A 174 5.92 31.97 -46.45
N ALA A 175 5.16 32.96 -46.88
CA ALA A 175 3.95 33.47 -46.31
C ALA A 175 2.83 32.42 -46.13
N ILE A 176 2.15 32.48 -44.99
CA ILE A 176 0.99 31.68 -44.66
C ILE A 176 -0.22 32.17 -45.47
N ALA A 177 -0.69 31.37 -46.41
CA ALA A 177 -1.97 31.56 -47.05
C ALA A 177 -3.08 30.95 -46.19
N THR A 178 -3.84 31.80 -45.53
CA THR A 178 -5.08 31.44 -44.82
C THR A 178 -6.20 31.15 -45.82
N LYS A 179 -6.62 29.89 -45.92
CA LYS A 179 -7.96 29.53 -46.43
C LYS A 179 -8.66 28.65 -45.41
N PRO A 180 -9.91 28.97 -45.04
CA PRO A 180 -10.67 28.14 -44.12
C PRO A 180 -11.15 26.88 -44.87
N ALA A 181 -10.76 25.72 -44.44
CA ALA A 181 -11.36 24.45 -44.86
C ALA A 181 -12.63 24.22 -44.04
N SER A 182 -13.77 24.64 -44.61
CA SER A 182 -15.08 24.23 -44.12
C SER A 182 -15.45 22.86 -44.70
N SER A 183 -16.07 22.04 -43.86
CA SER A 183 -16.93 20.87 -44.18
C SER A 183 -16.30 19.69 -44.89
N ALA A 184 -15.65 18.84 -44.12
CA ALA A 184 -15.50 17.43 -44.45
C ALA A 184 -15.45 16.52 -43.18
N PHE A 185 -16.37 16.75 -42.26
CA PHE A 185 -16.67 15.83 -41.16
C PHE A 185 -18.08 15.31 -41.32
N HIS A 186 -18.36 14.61 -42.41
CA HIS A 186 -19.55 13.79 -42.53
C HIS A 186 -19.17 12.47 -43.18
N ASP A 187 -19.60 11.41 -42.51
CA ASP A 187 -19.68 10.03 -43.02
C ASP A 187 -18.39 9.23 -43.09
N ALA A 188 -17.81 8.92 -41.91
CA ALA A 188 -17.09 7.68 -41.75
C ALA A 188 -18.08 6.61 -41.21
N SER A 189 -18.87 6.05 -42.11
CA SER A 189 -19.61 4.84 -41.86
C SER A 189 -18.62 3.77 -41.42
N ILE A 190 -18.62 3.41 -40.12
CA ILE A 190 -17.88 2.30 -39.57
C ILE A 190 -18.39 1.03 -40.26
N ARG A 191 -17.64 0.54 -41.23
CA ARG A 191 -17.85 -0.79 -41.80
C ARG A 191 -17.63 -1.81 -40.71
N LYS A 192 -18.64 -2.62 -40.47
CA LYS A 192 -18.69 -3.70 -39.47
C LYS A 192 -17.86 -4.93 -39.82
N ASP A 193 -17.13 -4.92 -40.93
CA ASP A 193 -16.49 -6.09 -41.49
C ASP A 193 -14.96 -5.92 -41.50
N ASP A 194 -14.33 -6.15 -40.35
CA ASP A 194 -12.90 -6.48 -40.33
C ASP A 194 -12.60 -7.39 -39.13
N GLU A 195 -13.03 -8.64 -39.23
CA GLU A 195 -12.67 -9.74 -38.31
C GLU A 195 -11.20 -10.21 -38.46
N SER A 196 -10.41 -9.57 -39.33
CA SER A 196 -9.00 -9.94 -39.59
C SER A 196 -7.99 -9.10 -38.77
N ARG A 197 -8.43 -8.36 -37.76
CA ARG A 197 -7.48 -7.67 -36.89
C ARG A 197 -6.79 -8.66 -35.98
N GLN A 198 -5.56 -8.98 -36.32
CA GLN A 198 -4.64 -9.68 -35.42
C GLN A 198 -4.43 -8.79 -34.18
N TRP A 199 -5.18 -9.05 -33.15
CA TRP A 199 -5.06 -8.44 -31.81
C TRP A 199 -4.55 -9.53 -30.86
N PRO A 200 -3.51 -9.28 -30.03
CA PRO A 200 -2.85 -8.00 -29.73
C PRO A 200 -1.80 -7.59 -30.77
N PRO A 201 -1.47 -6.27 -30.88
CA PRO A 201 -0.32 -5.80 -31.65
C PRO A 201 0.99 -6.48 -31.20
N GLU A 202 1.95 -6.66 -32.12
CA GLU A 202 3.21 -7.37 -31.88
C GLU A 202 4.01 -6.87 -30.66
N ASP A 203 3.83 -5.61 -30.25
CA ASP A 203 4.53 -5.00 -29.11
C ASP A 203 3.82 -5.17 -27.74
N CYS A 204 2.67 -5.86 -27.68
CA CYS A 204 1.95 -6.11 -26.43
C CYS A 204 2.49 -7.37 -25.73
N HIS A 205 2.48 -7.38 -24.41
CA HIS A 205 2.86 -8.55 -23.61
C HIS A 205 2.02 -8.68 -22.33
N GLN A 206 1.92 -9.89 -21.81
CA GLN A 206 1.30 -10.14 -20.52
C GLN A 206 2.21 -9.67 -19.40
N ALA A 207 1.90 -8.53 -18.78
CA ALA A 207 2.67 -7.94 -17.70
C ALA A 207 2.19 -8.38 -16.32
N LEU A 208 0.88 -8.65 -16.15
CA LEU A 208 0.26 -9.14 -14.92
C LEU A 208 -0.52 -10.41 -15.21
N ASP A 209 -0.72 -11.25 -14.19
CA ASP A 209 -1.68 -12.36 -14.27
C ASP A 209 -3.11 -11.82 -14.45
N ALA A 210 -3.89 -12.44 -15.33
CA ALA A 210 -5.24 -11.96 -15.67
C ALA A 210 -6.22 -12.08 -14.50
N GLY A 211 -6.14 -13.18 -13.74
CA GLY A 211 -6.98 -13.41 -12.57
C GLY A 211 -6.62 -12.44 -11.43
N ALA A 212 -5.33 -12.21 -11.20
CA ALA A 212 -4.87 -11.25 -10.21
C ALA A 212 -5.28 -9.81 -10.58
N ALA A 213 -5.19 -9.44 -11.86
CA ALA A 213 -5.65 -8.13 -12.35
C ALA A 213 -7.16 -7.95 -12.14
N PHE A 214 -7.96 -9.01 -12.41
CA PHE A 214 -9.40 -9.00 -12.15
C PHE A 214 -9.70 -8.83 -10.65
N ILE A 215 -9.06 -9.63 -9.77
CA ILE A 215 -9.28 -9.56 -8.31
C ILE A 215 -8.91 -8.17 -7.77
N VAL A 216 -7.79 -7.61 -8.21
CA VAL A 216 -7.39 -6.24 -7.84
C VAL A 216 -8.41 -5.20 -8.32
N GLY A 217 -8.92 -5.35 -9.56
CA GLY A 217 -9.97 -4.48 -10.10
C GLY A 217 -11.26 -4.55 -9.28
N ASP A 218 -11.67 -5.76 -8.87
CA ASP A 218 -12.82 -5.98 -8.00
C ASP A 218 -12.63 -5.30 -6.63
N ILE A 219 -11.46 -5.44 -5.99
CA ILE A 219 -11.13 -4.75 -4.74
C ILE A 219 -11.18 -3.23 -4.90
N LEU A 220 -10.58 -2.70 -5.98
CA LEU A 220 -10.55 -1.25 -6.23
C LEU A 220 -11.91 -0.66 -6.60
N SER A 221 -12.89 -1.47 -6.99
CA SER A 221 -14.27 -1.05 -7.23
C SER A 221 -15.15 -1.13 -5.98
N ASP A 222 -14.69 -1.84 -4.94
CA ASP A 222 -15.46 -2.10 -3.72
C ASP A 222 -15.48 -0.88 -2.78
N ARG A 223 -16.64 -0.21 -2.70
CA ARG A 223 -16.87 0.92 -1.81
C ARG A 223 -16.77 0.53 -0.31
N HIS A 224 -17.10 -0.72 0.04
CA HIS A 224 -17.04 -1.17 1.42
C HIS A 224 -15.59 -1.39 1.88
N ALA A 225 -14.73 -1.90 1.00
CA ALA A 225 -13.31 -2.02 1.29
C ALA A 225 -12.62 -0.66 1.49
N ARG A 226 -13.16 0.42 0.91
CA ARG A 226 -12.67 1.79 1.07
C ARG A 226 -13.16 2.51 2.33
N LEU A 227 -14.21 2.00 2.95
CA LEU A 227 -14.94 2.68 4.04
C LEU A 227 -14.04 3.14 5.21
N PRO A 228 -13.10 2.31 5.73
CA PRO A 228 -12.29 2.71 6.89
C PRO A 228 -11.48 3.99 6.69
N THR A 229 -11.01 4.27 5.46
CA THR A 229 -10.17 5.44 5.16
C THR A 229 -10.95 6.57 4.49
N PHE A 230 -11.89 6.24 3.59
CA PHE A 230 -12.52 7.24 2.72
C PHE A 230 -13.98 7.58 3.09
N GLY A 231 -14.56 6.87 4.07
CA GLY A 231 -15.94 7.09 4.50
C GLY A 231 -17.00 6.63 3.50
N LEU A 232 -18.27 6.82 3.87
CA LEU A 232 -19.43 6.40 3.06
C LEU A 232 -19.67 7.29 1.84
N ASP A 233 -19.48 8.61 1.98
CA ASP A 233 -19.73 9.60 0.93
C ASP A 233 -18.41 9.93 0.19
N SER A 234 -17.82 8.92 -0.41
CA SER A 234 -16.57 9.11 -1.14
C SER A 234 -16.81 9.65 -2.54
N VAL A 235 -16.06 10.68 -2.93
CA VAL A 235 -16.04 11.19 -4.30
C VAL A 235 -15.61 10.14 -5.34
N LEU A 236 -14.95 9.07 -4.87
CA LEU A 236 -14.53 7.92 -5.68
C LEU A 236 -15.69 6.99 -6.07
N ASP A 237 -16.87 7.17 -5.48
CA ASP A 237 -18.04 6.37 -5.81
C ASP A 237 -18.70 6.92 -7.08
N THR A 238 -18.71 6.10 -8.12
CA THR A 238 -19.41 6.36 -9.38
C THR A 238 -20.74 5.61 -9.40
N ARG A 239 -21.68 6.07 -10.25
CA ARG A 239 -22.96 5.37 -10.46
C ARG A 239 -22.87 4.17 -11.41
N PHE A 240 -21.67 3.90 -11.91
CA PHE A 240 -21.32 2.80 -12.81
C PHE A 240 -20.06 2.12 -12.30
N TRP A 241 -19.77 0.92 -12.76
CA TRP A 241 -18.59 0.20 -12.34
C TRP A 241 -17.31 0.94 -12.73
N SER A 242 -16.44 1.17 -11.77
CA SER A 242 -15.10 1.68 -11.97
C SER A 242 -14.17 1.22 -10.85
N ALA A 243 -12.93 0.96 -11.19
CA ALA A 243 -11.85 0.66 -10.26
C ALA A 243 -10.92 1.87 -10.16
N VAL A 244 -10.65 2.35 -8.96
CA VAL A 244 -9.86 3.58 -8.77
C VAL A 244 -8.96 3.50 -7.55
N LYS A 245 -7.78 4.11 -7.66
CA LYS A 245 -6.83 4.25 -6.56
C LYS A 245 -6.30 5.66 -6.48
N THR A 246 -6.26 6.20 -5.27
CA THR A 246 -5.61 7.47 -4.96
C THR A 246 -4.15 7.25 -4.57
N GLY A 247 -3.33 8.25 -4.79
CA GLY A 247 -1.96 8.33 -4.31
C GLY A 247 -1.69 9.72 -3.74
N THR A 248 -0.90 9.79 -2.71
CA THR A 248 -0.38 11.04 -2.14
C THR A 248 1.09 10.79 -1.86
N SER A 249 1.96 11.63 -2.43
CA SER A 249 3.38 11.56 -2.12
C SER A 249 3.66 12.31 -0.82
N LYS A 250 4.90 12.18 -0.35
CA LYS A 250 5.39 12.88 0.81
C LYS A 250 5.19 14.40 0.67
N ASP A 251 4.89 15.06 1.80
CA ASP A 251 4.60 16.50 1.90
C ASP A 251 3.47 16.94 0.94
N MET A 252 2.60 16.00 0.55
CA MET A 252 1.47 16.27 -0.36
C MET A 252 1.89 16.89 -1.70
N ARG A 253 3.15 16.68 -2.15
CA ARG A 253 3.70 17.27 -3.38
C ARG A 253 2.96 16.81 -4.62
N ASP A 254 2.59 15.53 -4.62
CA ASP A 254 1.95 14.87 -5.75
C ASP A 254 0.68 14.17 -5.28
N ASN A 255 -0.43 14.53 -5.86
CA ASN A 255 -1.74 13.96 -5.58
C ASN A 255 -2.27 13.28 -6.84
N TRP A 256 -2.66 12.02 -6.69
CA TRP A 256 -3.05 11.17 -7.80
C TRP A 256 -4.45 10.59 -7.59
N ALA A 257 -5.17 10.47 -8.68
CA ALA A 257 -6.31 9.58 -8.82
C ALA A 257 -6.20 8.89 -10.18
N VAL A 258 -6.02 7.57 -10.17
CA VAL A 258 -5.91 6.79 -11.40
C VAL A 258 -6.89 5.64 -11.31
N GLY A 259 -7.68 5.48 -12.35
CA GLY A 259 -8.70 4.45 -12.36
C GLY A 259 -9.22 4.18 -13.77
N TYR A 260 -10.03 3.14 -13.86
CA TYR A 260 -10.55 2.67 -15.13
C TYR A 260 -11.99 2.14 -15.00
N SER A 261 -12.63 2.07 -16.11
CA SER A 261 -13.89 1.43 -16.35
C SER A 261 -13.73 0.37 -17.45
N GLN A 262 -14.79 -0.22 -17.90
CA GLN A 262 -14.76 -1.15 -19.04
C GLN A 262 -14.19 -0.50 -20.32
N ARG A 263 -14.29 0.85 -20.49
CA ARG A 263 -13.93 1.54 -21.74
C ARG A 263 -12.78 2.53 -21.60
N TYR A 264 -12.64 3.16 -20.45
CA TYR A 264 -11.75 4.29 -20.28
C TYR A 264 -10.79 4.05 -19.11
N THR A 265 -9.55 4.45 -19.30
CA THR A 265 -8.57 4.58 -18.22
C THR A 265 -8.19 6.05 -18.10
N VAL A 266 -8.39 6.61 -16.92
CA VAL A 266 -8.14 8.03 -16.64
C VAL A 266 -7.15 8.16 -15.51
N GLY A 267 -6.09 8.94 -15.74
CA GLY A 267 -5.14 9.35 -14.72
C GLY A 267 -5.20 10.86 -14.52
N VAL A 268 -5.22 11.29 -13.27
CA VAL A 268 -5.16 12.70 -12.86
C VAL A 268 -4.03 12.88 -11.87
N TRP A 269 -3.20 13.87 -12.14
CA TRP A 269 -2.18 14.37 -11.22
C TRP A 269 -2.46 15.84 -10.89
N VAL A 270 -2.38 16.16 -9.60
CA VAL A 270 -2.47 17.52 -9.08
C VAL A 270 -1.25 17.79 -8.22
N GLY A 271 -0.54 18.87 -8.54
CA GLY A 271 0.68 19.24 -7.83
C GLY A 271 1.28 20.52 -8.36
N ASN A 272 2.29 21.02 -7.70
CA ASN A 272 3.07 22.13 -8.20
C ASN A 272 4.03 21.65 -9.30
N ALA A 273 4.03 22.29 -10.46
CA ALA A 273 4.95 21.95 -11.55
C ALA A 273 6.43 22.06 -11.12
N SER A 274 6.74 22.93 -10.17
CA SER A 274 8.06 23.08 -9.55
C SER A 274 8.44 21.96 -8.56
N GLY A 275 7.49 21.08 -8.18
CA GLY A 275 7.68 20.06 -7.13
C GLY A 275 7.58 20.61 -5.70
N ALA A 276 7.13 21.85 -5.51
CA ALA A 276 6.92 22.41 -4.18
C ALA A 276 5.79 21.66 -3.43
N PRO A 277 5.89 21.52 -2.10
CA PRO A 277 4.84 20.88 -1.31
C PRO A 277 3.51 21.65 -1.40
N MET A 278 2.42 20.94 -1.16
CA MET A 278 1.10 21.50 -0.96
C MET A 278 0.66 21.29 0.49
N HIS A 279 -0.42 21.94 0.91
CA HIS A 279 -0.93 21.87 2.28
C HIS A 279 -2.39 21.43 2.24
N ASP A 280 -2.77 20.50 3.11
CA ASP A 280 -4.14 19.99 3.28
C ASP A 280 -4.80 19.45 2.00
N VAL A 281 -3.98 18.95 1.07
CA VAL A 281 -4.43 18.39 -0.21
C VAL A 281 -3.89 16.98 -0.38
N SER A 282 -4.80 16.01 -0.47
CA SER A 282 -4.48 14.60 -0.72
C SER A 282 -4.96 14.16 -2.11
N GLY A 283 -4.61 12.96 -2.52
CA GLY A 283 -5.19 12.37 -3.73
C GLY A 283 -6.72 12.38 -3.74
N THR A 284 -7.33 12.25 -2.56
CA THR A 284 -8.80 12.26 -2.39
C THR A 284 -9.40 13.65 -2.54
N SER A 285 -8.79 14.69 -1.95
CA SER A 285 -9.32 16.05 -2.00
C SER A 285 -8.85 16.83 -3.25
N GLY A 286 -7.68 16.52 -3.81
CA GLY A 286 -7.11 17.19 -4.95
C GLY A 286 -7.45 16.53 -6.30
N ALA A 287 -6.98 15.31 -6.54
CA ALA A 287 -7.08 14.64 -7.83
C ALA A 287 -8.41 13.90 -8.05
N ALA A 288 -8.98 13.30 -7.00
CA ALA A 288 -10.19 12.47 -7.13
C ALA A 288 -11.43 13.22 -7.63
N PRO A 289 -11.72 14.48 -7.24
CA PRO A 289 -12.86 15.22 -7.77
C PRO A 289 -12.77 15.44 -9.29
N VAL A 290 -11.57 15.74 -9.79
CA VAL A 290 -11.30 15.92 -11.23
C VAL A 290 -11.50 14.58 -11.96
N TRP A 291 -10.90 13.49 -11.42
CA TRP A 291 -11.06 12.15 -11.98
C TRP A 291 -12.55 11.73 -12.05
N ALA A 292 -13.28 11.92 -10.97
CA ALA A 292 -14.69 11.55 -10.91
C ALA A 292 -15.55 12.34 -11.90
N THR A 293 -15.25 13.63 -12.09
CA THR A 293 -15.94 14.48 -13.07
C THR A 293 -15.67 14.01 -14.50
N LEU A 294 -14.40 13.72 -14.84
CA LEU A 294 -14.02 13.19 -16.15
C LEU A 294 -14.69 11.84 -16.42
N MET A 295 -14.67 10.92 -15.44
CA MET A 295 -15.28 9.61 -15.60
C MET A 295 -16.80 9.70 -15.78
N ARG A 296 -17.50 10.57 -15.05
CA ARG A 296 -18.94 10.79 -15.23
C ARG A 296 -19.26 11.38 -16.62
N GLU A 297 -18.45 12.29 -17.10
CA GLU A 297 -18.62 12.87 -18.42
C GLU A 297 -18.41 11.84 -19.54
N LEU A 298 -17.35 11.03 -19.46
CA LEU A 298 -17.05 9.95 -20.41
C LEU A 298 -18.16 8.88 -20.45
N HIS A 299 -18.86 8.70 -19.33
CA HIS A 299 -19.94 7.73 -19.19
C HIS A 299 -21.34 8.35 -19.26
N ARG A 300 -21.48 9.59 -19.77
CA ARG A 300 -22.78 10.27 -19.87
C ARG A 300 -23.81 9.48 -20.68
N HIS A 301 -23.38 8.83 -21.75
CA HIS A 301 -24.23 8.13 -22.69
C HIS A 301 -24.11 6.61 -22.64
N GLU A 302 -23.08 6.09 -21.98
CA GLU A 302 -22.83 4.67 -21.91
C GLU A 302 -22.29 4.24 -20.54
N THR A 303 -23.05 3.36 -19.89
CA THR A 303 -22.73 2.89 -18.54
C THR A 303 -21.67 1.77 -18.60
N SER A 304 -20.69 1.81 -17.72
CA SER A 304 -19.73 0.73 -17.50
C SER A 304 -20.37 -0.40 -16.70
N ARG A 305 -20.08 -1.65 -17.08
CA ARG A 305 -20.55 -2.87 -16.43
C ARG A 305 -19.41 -3.53 -15.64
N VAL A 306 -19.80 -4.35 -14.66
CA VAL A 306 -18.86 -5.21 -13.93
C VAL A 306 -18.21 -6.18 -14.91
N PRO A 307 -16.86 -6.30 -14.94
CA PRO A 307 -16.18 -7.28 -15.76
C PRO A 307 -16.54 -8.71 -15.36
N SER A 308 -16.59 -9.62 -16.34
CA SER A 308 -16.68 -11.04 -16.06
C SER A 308 -15.35 -11.59 -15.56
N PRO A 309 -15.35 -12.52 -14.59
CA PRO A 309 -14.12 -13.18 -14.16
C PRO A 309 -13.49 -13.95 -15.33
N PRO A 310 -12.17 -13.90 -15.47
CA PRO A 310 -11.47 -14.76 -16.44
C PRO A 310 -11.44 -16.22 -15.97
N ASP A 311 -11.07 -17.13 -16.87
CA ASP A 311 -10.89 -18.53 -16.54
C ASP A 311 -9.87 -18.68 -15.40
N GLY A 312 -10.13 -19.66 -14.51
CA GLY A 312 -9.27 -19.89 -13.33
C GLY A 312 -9.50 -18.93 -12.16
N VAL A 313 -10.53 -18.08 -12.21
CA VAL A 313 -10.97 -17.27 -11.04
C VAL A 313 -12.30 -17.83 -10.52
N LEU A 314 -12.29 -18.19 -9.24
CA LEU A 314 -13.41 -18.83 -8.55
C LEU A 314 -13.94 -17.94 -7.43
N ARG A 315 -15.23 -18.08 -7.13
CA ARG A 315 -15.88 -17.33 -6.06
C ARG A 315 -16.29 -18.27 -4.93
N GLN A 316 -15.93 -17.91 -3.69
CA GLN A 316 -16.24 -18.71 -2.52
C GLN A 316 -16.66 -17.86 -1.32
N GLN A 317 -17.57 -18.43 -0.49
CA GLN A 317 -17.92 -17.87 0.80
C GLN A 317 -16.72 -18.00 1.75
N VAL A 318 -16.36 -16.88 2.39
CA VAL A 318 -15.30 -16.82 3.40
C VAL A 318 -15.86 -16.28 4.72
N ASP A 319 -15.27 -16.72 5.80
CA ASP A 319 -15.51 -16.21 7.14
C ASP A 319 -14.16 -15.88 7.84
N PHE A 320 -14.23 -15.01 8.84
CA PHE A 320 -13.07 -14.51 9.55
C PHE A 320 -13.20 -14.82 11.05
N GLY A 321 -12.20 -15.53 11.59
CA GLY A 321 -12.15 -15.89 13.00
C GLY A 321 -12.12 -14.65 13.91
N SER A 322 -12.54 -14.84 15.16
CA SER A 322 -12.49 -13.79 16.18
C SER A 322 -11.07 -13.64 16.73
N VAL A 323 -10.66 -12.41 17.00
CA VAL A 323 -9.50 -12.13 17.84
C VAL A 323 -9.94 -12.28 19.30
N SER A 324 -9.22 -13.06 20.11
CA SER A 324 -9.52 -13.14 21.55
C SER A 324 -9.38 -11.74 22.17
N GLU A 325 -10.24 -11.44 23.13
CA GLU A 325 -10.29 -10.13 23.80
C GLU A 325 -8.95 -9.68 24.37
N THR A 326 -8.14 -10.63 24.81
CA THR A 326 -6.75 -10.42 25.29
C THR A 326 -5.83 -9.84 24.21
N THR A 327 -6.06 -10.14 22.95
CA THR A 327 -5.26 -9.60 21.82
C THR A 327 -5.70 -8.18 21.46
N ARG A 328 -6.99 -7.84 21.63
CA ARG A 328 -7.52 -6.48 21.40
C ARG A 328 -6.99 -5.45 22.40
N LEU A 329 -6.88 -5.83 23.67
CA LEU A 329 -6.37 -4.95 24.73
C LEU A 329 -4.88 -4.66 24.59
N ASN A 330 -4.12 -5.48 23.86
CA ASN A 330 -2.68 -5.33 23.67
C ASN A 330 -2.30 -4.62 22.34
N THR A 331 -3.26 -4.14 21.55
CA THR A 331 -2.96 -3.36 20.34
C THR A 331 -3.02 -1.87 20.67
N PRO A 332 -1.88 -1.17 20.85
CA PRO A 332 -1.90 0.26 21.15
C PRO A 332 -2.50 1.04 19.99
N GLY A 333 -3.54 1.82 20.26
CA GLY A 333 -4.19 2.68 19.29
C GLY A 333 -5.41 2.08 18.55
N ALA A 334 -5.79 0.84 18.81
CA ALA A 334 -7.06 0.31 18.32
C ALA A 334 -8.22 1.04 19.03
N GLN A 335 -8.83 2.01 18.36
CA GLN A 335 -10.09 2.58 18.84
C GLN A 335 -11.20 1.56 18.59
N ALA A 336 -11.95 1.22 19.63
CA ALA A 336 -13.18 0.46 19.47
C ALA A 336 -14.09 1.19 18.47
N LEU A 337 -14.53 0.51 17.44
CA LEU A 337 -15.60 1.00 16.58
C LEU A 337 -16.82 1.29 17.50
N PRO A 338 -17.54 2.42 17.31
CA PRO A 338 -18.67 2.74 18.14
C PRO A 338 -19.70 1.60 18.09
N GLU A 339 -20.00 1.04 19.24
CA GLU A 339 -21.07 0.06 19.39
C GLU A 339 -22.36 0.66 18.84
N ARG A 340 -22.95 0.04 17.82
CA ARG A 340 -24.33 0.32 17.46
C ARG A 340 -25.20 -0.07 18.66
N ARG A 341 -25.74 0.90 19.36
CA ARG A 341 -26.82 0.66 20.31
C ARG A 341 -27.95 -0.02 19.56
N ALA A 342 -28.12 -1.31 19.79
CA ALA A 342 -29.33 -2.02 19.47
C ALA A 342 -30.42 -1.51 20.43
N GLY A 343 -31.58 -1.18 19.87
CA GLY A 343 -32.75 -0.79 20.64
C GLY A 343 -33.18 -1.91 21.58
N THR A 344 -33.69 -1.49 22.74
CA THR A 344 -34.27 -2.31 23.77
C THR A 344 -35.38 -3.21 23.22
N ALA A 345 -35.19 -4.51 23.34
CA ALA A 345 -36.26 -5.50 23.39
C ALA A 345 -35.84 -6.52 24.44
N ASP A 346 -36.63 -6.58 25.49
CA ASP A 346 -36.56 -7.55 26.59
C ASP A 346 -36.72 -8.95 26.01
N ASP A 347 -35.73 -9.80 26.21
CA ASP A 347 -35.92 -11.24 26.22
C ASP A 347 -34.86 -11.91 27.10
N GLU A 348 -35.34 -12.67 28.09
CA GLU A 348 -34.54 -13.44 29.02
C GLU A 348 -34.05 -14.72 28.33
N GLY A 349 -32.73 -14.99 28.41
CA GLY A 349 -32.23 -16.34 28.21
C GLY A 349 -31.03 -16.46 27.27
N GLY A 350 -29.85 -16.72 27.84
CA GLY A 350 -28.69 -17.27 27.15
C GLY A 350 -27.56 -16.26 26.92
N HIS A 351 -26.56 -16.30 27.79
CA HIS A 351 -25.24 -15.68 27.52
C HIS A 351 -24.59 -16.31 26.32
N ASP A 352 -24.99 -15.90 25.12
CA ASP A 352 -24.23 -16.11 23.90
C ASP A 352 -23.30 -14.89 23.74
N THR A 353 -22.06 -15.01 24.21
CA THR A 353 -21.00 -14.05 23.93
C THR A 353 -20.80 -14.05 22.42
N GLN A 354 -21.47 -13.13 21.70
CA GLN A 354 -21.25 -12.90 20.27
C GLN A 354 -19.76 -12.61 20.04
N ARG A 355 -19.03 -13.64 19.61
CA ARG A 355 -17.68 -13.50 19.11
C ARG A 355 -17.76 -12.71 17.81
N THR A 356 -17.56 -11.40 17.88
CA THR A 356 -17.48 -10.55 16.70
C THR A 356 -16.23 -10.94 15.92
N GLY A 357 -16.40 -11.46 14.68
CA GLY A 357 -15.30 -11.76 13.77
C GLY A 357 -14.47 -10.51 13.45
N ILE A 358 -13.28 -10.71 12.90
CA ILE A 358 -12.36 -9.64 12.45
C ILE A 358 -13.04 -8.79 11.38
N GLU A 359 -13.67 -9.45 10.40
CA GLU A 359 -14.48 -8.86 9.34
C GLU A 359 -15.75 -9.69 9.15
N ALA A 360 -16.77 -9.10 8.52
CA ALA A 360 -18.00 -9.80 8.20
C ALA A 360 -17.77 -10.88 7.14
N PRO A 361 -18.45 -12.04 7.25
CA PRO A 361 -18.43 -13.06 6.21
C PRO A 361 -18.91 -12.50 4.86
N ARG A 362 -18.27 -12.93 3.77
CA ARG A 362 -18.60 -12.46 2.42
C ARG A 362 -18.23 -13.47 1.34
N GLN A 363 -18.70 -13.20 0.12
CA GLN A 363 -18.20 -13.87 -1.07
C GLN A 363 -16.89 -13.23 -1.51
N GLU A 364 -15.86 -14.04 -1.78
CA GLU A 364 -14.55 -13.57 -2.18
C GLU A 364 -14.04 -14.28 -3.43
N TRP A 365 -13.21 -13.61 -4.22
CA TRP A 365 -12.59 -14.14 -5.41
C TRP A 365 -11.21 -14.74 -5.13
N PHE A 366 -10.93 -15.88 -5.75
CA PHE A 366 -9.69 -16.65 -5.62
C PHE A 366 -9.14 -17.04 -6.98
N LEU A 367 -7.83 -17.08 -7.10
CA LEU A 367 -7.18 -17.85 -8.17
C LEU A 367 -7.39 -19.35 -7.88
N ALA A 368 -7.65 -20.14 -8.90
CA ALA A 368 -7.89 -21.57 -8.75
C ALA A 368 -6.75 -22.27 -7.99
N GLY A 369 -7.10 -23.04 -6.99
CA GLY A 369 -6.16 -23.72 -6.10
C GLY A 369 -5.69 -22.90 -4.89
N THR A 370 -6.20 -21.67 -4.71
CA THR A 370 -5.91 -20.83 -3.53
C THR A 370 -7.12 -20.64 -2.62
N GLU A 371 -8.23 -21.33 -2.89
CA GLU A 371 -9.49 -21.18 -2.18
C GLU A 371 -9.37 -21.65 -0.74
N GLN A 372 -9.82 -20.81 0.18
CA GLN A 372 -9.87 -21.10 1.60
C GLN A 372 -11.17 -20.49 2.17
N ARG A 373 -11.84 -21.21 3.08
CA ARG A 373 -13.13 -20.77 3.66
C ARG A 373 -12.98 -19.96 4.92
N HIS A 374 -11.97 -20.28 5.72
CA HIS A 374 -11.81 -19.69 7.05
C HIS A 374 -10.45 -19.03 7.17
N PHE A 375 -10.44 -17.76 7.59
CA PHE A 375 -9.25 -16.96 7.82
C PHE A 375 -9.19 -16.52 9.28
N SER A 376 -8.13 -16.87 9.97
CA SER A 376 -7.86 -16.42 11.34
C SER A 376 -6.42 -15.95 11.48
N PRO A 377 -6.14 -15.03 12.40
CA PRO A 377 -4.76 -14.70 12.75
C PRO A 377 -4.01 -15.95 13.17
N PRO A 378 -2.69 -16.03 12.94
CA PRO A 378 -1.89 -17.10 13.49
C PRO A 378 -2.10 -17.14 15.00
N ALA A 379 -2.41 -18.32 15.53
CA ALA A 379 -2.52 -18.52 16.96
C ALA A 379 -1.20 -18.06 17.59
N MET A 380 -1.25 -17.14 18.53
CA MET A 380 -0.10 -16.87 19.39
C MET A 380 0.20 -18.19 20.06
N VAL A 381 1.32 -18.82 19.71
CA VAL A 381 1.82 -20.00 20.42
C VAL A 381 2.17 -19.51 21.82
N SER A 382 1.19 -19.57 22.70
CA SER A 382 1.47 -19.63 24.12
C SER A 382 2.27 -20.90 24.27
N ALA A 383 3.52 -20.81 24.70
CA ALA A 383 4.27 -21.95 25.13
C ALA A 383 3.54 -22.53 26.35
N SER A 384 2.47 -23.28 26.09
CA SER A 384 1.85 -24.14 27.10
C SER A 384 2.79 -25.33 27.25
N ASN A 385 3.48 -25.36 28.36
CA ASN A 385 4.14 -26.56 28.86
C ASN A 385 3.09 -27.67 28.93
N ASP A 386 3.05 -28.51 27.91
CA ASP A 386 2.31 -29.75 27.91
C ASP A 386 3.14 -30.75 28.73
N THR A 387 3.04 -30.68 30.06
CA THR A 387 3.54 -31.70 30.98
C THR A 387 2.64 -32.91 30.83
N ARG A 388 2.98 -33.79 29.89
CA ARG A 388 2.50 -35.19 29.92
C ARG A 388 3.01 -35.85 31.18
N THR A 389 2.12 -36.06 32.15
CA THR A 389 2.33 -36.94 33.27
C THR A 389 2.50 -38.38 32.79
N GLY A 390 3.74 -38.79 32.62
CA GLY A 390 4.16 -40.22 32.57
C GLY A 390 4.48 -40.67 33.97
N LYS A 391 3.67 -41.58 34.54
CA LYS A 391 3.94 -42.31 35.76
C LYS A 391 5.17 -43.19 35.54
N GLY A 392 6.21 -43.01 36.33
CA GLY A 392 7.36 -43.88 36.40
C GLY A 392 8.08 -43.69 37.74
N ASP A 393 7.97 -44.68 38.61
CA ASP A 393 8.63 -44.76 39.91
C ASP A 393 10.16 -44.75 39.75
N GLY A 394 10.86 -43.92 40.51
CA GLY A 394 12.33 -43.97 40.60
C GLY A 394 12.88 -42.90 41.54
N VAL A 395 13.18 -43.32 42.75
CA VAL A 395 13.88 -42.57 43.79
C VAL A 395 15.26 -42.13 43.29
N HIS A 396 15.57 -40.83 43.29
CA HIS A 396 16.93 -40.32 43.56
C HIS A 396 16.90 -38.82 43.97
N ALA A 397 17.77 -38.57 44.94
CA ALA A 397 17.90 -37.38 45.75
C ALA A 397 18.29 -36.11 44.98
N GLY A 398 17.67 -35.00 45.40
CA GLY A 398 18.34 -33.70 45.64
C GLY A 398 19.11 -33.03 44.50
N ARG A 399 18.39 -32.36 43.60
CA ARG A 399 18.81 -31.08 43.02
C ARG A 399 17.56 -30.26 42.81
N GLN A 400 17.43 -29.18 43.55
CA GLN A 400 16.41 -28.17 43.29
C GLN A 400 16.75 -27.51 41.95
N ASP A 401 16.00 -27.85 40.92
CA ASP A 401 16.00 -27.08 39.68
C ASP A 401 15.43 -25.69 39.98
N PRO A 402 16.04 -24.59 39.48
CA PRO A 402 15.55 -23.26 39.73
C PRO A 402 14.17 -23.12 39.08
N ASP A 403 13.22 -22.56 39.84
CA ASP A 403 11.86 -22.19 39.43
C ASP A 403 11.89 -21.47 38.06
N PRO A 404 11.18 -21.95 37.02
CA PRO A 404 11.15 -21.31 35.70
C PRO A 404 10.53 -19.89 35.71
N SER A 405 9.89 -19.48 36.82
CA SER A 405 9.44 -18.08 37.06
C SER A 405 10.58 -17.13 37.45
N ALA A 406 11.81 -17.57 37.59
CA ALA A 406 12.97 -16.81 38.06
C ALA A 406 13.96 -16.40 36.96
N LEU A 407 13.63 -16.51 35.68
CA LEU A 407 14.50 -15.97 34.64
C LEU A 407 14.44 -14.44 34.66
N PRO A 408 15.59 -13.75 34.74
CA PRO A 408 15.62 -12.28 34.74
C PRO A 408 15.03 -11.73 33.44
N ALA A 409 14.28 -10.63 33.55
CA ALA A 409 13.76 -9.92 32.39
C ALA A 409 14.89 -9.57 31.42
N ARG A 410 14.64 -9.76 30.13
CA ARG A 410 15.59 -9.42 29.07
C ARG A 410 14.94 -8.47 28.06
N ILE A 411 15.74 -7.62 27.44
CA ILE A 411 15.32 -6.78 26.34
C ILE A 411 15.07 -7.68 25.12
N VAL A 412 13.84 -7.68 24.58
CA VAL A 412 13.47 -8.42 23.37
C VAL A 412 13.68 -7.52 22.15
N ALA A 413 13.27 -6.25 22.23
CA ALA A 413 13.46 -5.27 21.19
C ALA A 413 13.96 -3.93 21.76
N PRO A 414 14.90 -3.27 21.08
CA PRO A 414 15.61 -3.67 19.87
C PRO A 414 16.67 -4.76 20.13
N ALA A 415 17.07 -5.46 19.05
CA ALA A 415 18.18 -6.41 19.09
C ALA A 415 19.52 -5.69 19.43
N PRO A 416 20.52 -6.39 19.99
CA PRO A 416 21.81 -5.77 20.26
C PRO A 416 22.49 -5.30 18.98
N ASN A 417 23.17 -4.16 19.04
CA ASN A 417 23.86 -3.50 17.92
C ASN A 417 22.95 -3.11 16.74
N THR A 418 21.64 -2.93 16.99
CA THR A 418 20.71 -2.40 15.99
C THR A 418 21.15 -1.00 15.57
N ILE A 419 21.21 -0.77 14.24
CA ILE A 419 21.37 0.56 13.66
C ILE A 419 19.98 1.08 13.29
N ILE A 420 19.61 2.23 13.82
CA ILE A 420 18.34 2.91 13.54
C ILE A 420 18.63 4.05 12.58
N ALA A 421 18.06 4.02 11.39
CA ALA A 421 18.09 5.14 10.48
C ALA A 421 16.84 6.00 10.70
N LEU A 422 17.03 7.23 11.18
CA LEU A 422 15.95 8.20 11.22
C LEU A 422 15.65 8.65 9.79
N ASP A 423 14.40 8.61 9.43
CA ASP A 423 13.93 9.13 8.16
C ASP A 423 13.76 10.67 8.33
N PRO A 424 14.57 11.50 7.64
CA PRO A 424 14.44 12.96 7.74
C PRO A 424 13.07 13.44 7.31
N ASP A 425 12.32 12.55 6.70
CA ASP A 425 11.05 12.77 6.08
C ASP A 425 9.87 12.46 6.98
N ILE A 426 10.09 11.76 8.08
CA ILE A 426 9.08 11.54 9.12
C ILE A 426 9.29 12.56 10.23
N PRO A 427 8.25 13.29 10.66
CA PRO A 427 8.38 14.21 11.82
C PRO A 427 8.97 13.48 13.03
N PRO A 428 9.94 14.06 13.75
CA PRO A 428 10.61 13.39 14.87
C PRO A 428 9.65 12.78 15.91
N ALA A 429 8.56 13.48 16.21
CA ALA A 429 7.54 13.01 17.16
C ALA A 429 6.89 11.68 16.75
N ASN A 430 6.96 11.31 15.48
CA ASN A 430 6.36 10.10 14.93
C ASN A 430 7.36 8.95 14.76
N GLN A 431 8.64 9.17 15.07
CA GLN A 431 9.70 8.15 14.95
C GLN A 431 10.04 7.54 16.32
N GLN A 432 9.04 6.93 16.97
CA GLN A 432 9.25 6.29 18.27
C GLN A 432 9.76 4.85 18.11
N LEU A 433 10.91 4.56 18.73
CA LEU A 433 11.40 3.20 18.89
C LEU A 433 10.64 2.51 20.02
N ARG A 434 10.10 1.33 19.76
CA ARG A 434 9.49 0.50 20.79
C ARG A 434 10.55 -0.30 21.51
N LEU A 435 10.61 -0.15 22.82
CA LEU A 435 11.41 -0.97 23.74
C LEU A 435 10.51 -2.04 24.29
N GLU A 436 10.92 -3.33 24.23
CA GLU A 436 10.14 -4.46 24.73
C GLU A 436 11.00 -5.36 25.61
N ALA A 437 10.43 -5.77 26.75
CA ALA A 437 11.00 -6.77 27.63
C ALA A 437 10.30 -8.13 27.45
N SER A 438 10.95 -9.23 27.85
CA SER A 438 10.38 -10.58 27.78
C SER A 438 9.09 -10.69 28.60
N ALA A 439 8.12 -11.50 28.08
CA ALA A 439 6.86 -11.75 28.76
C ALA A 439 7.06 -12.61 30.04
N GLY A 440 6.17 -12.44 31.03
CA GLY A 440 6.20 -13.23 32.28
C GLY A 440 7.02 -12.63 33.42
N VAL A 441 7.39 -11.35 33.32
CA VAL A 441 8.24 -10.66 34.28
C VAL A 441 7.41 -9.71 35.17
N PRO A 442 7.84 -9.42 36.43
CA PRO A 442 7.18 -8.46 37.32
C PRO A 442 6.94 -7.09 36.66
N THR A 443 5.85 -6.45 37.05
CA THR A 443 5.35 -5.19 36.45
C THR A 443 6.24 -3.97 36.67
N ASP A 444 7.25 -4.06 37.53
CA ASP A 444 8.08 -2.91 37.95
C ASP A 444 9.40 -2.85 37.18
N LEU A 445 9.31 -2.80 35.87
CA LEU A 445 10.48 -2.64 34.98
C LEU A 445 10.68 -1.17 34.63
N HIS A 446 11.92 -0.70 34.74
CA HIS A 446 12.32 0.66 34.44
C HIS A 446 13.31 0.69 33.27
N TRP A 447 13.04 1.55 32.31
CA TRP A 447 13.88 1.73 31.12
C TRP A 447 14.71 2.99 31.22
N PHE A 448 15.99 2.87 30.90
CA PHE A 448 16.93 3.96 30.83
C PHE A 448 17.63 3.99 29.47
N ILE A 449 17.90 5.18 28.96
CA ILE A 449 18.74 5.42 27.79
C ILE A 449 19.84 6.38 28.21
N ASP A 450 21.09 5.96 28.05
CA ASP A 450 22.26 6.73 28.50
C ASP A 450 22.08 7.26 29.93
N GLU A 451 21.65 6.38 30.84
CA GLU A 451 21.34 6.65 32.25
C GLU A 451 20.13 7.58 32.51
N GLN A 452 19.44 8.07 31.48
CA GLN A 452 18.23 8.87 31.64
C GLN A 452 16.98 7.98 31.64
N PRO A 453 16.06 8.14 32.60
CA PRO A 453 14.81 7.36 32.63
C PRO A 453 13.89 7.74 31.47
N VAL A 454 13.36 6.72 30.75
CA VAL A 454 12.48 6.94 29.58
C VAL A 454 11.09 6.35 29.76
N GLY A 455 10.88 5.47 30.74
CA GLY A 455 9.56 4.90 31.00
C GLY A 455 9.59 3.66 31.88
N GLN A 456 8.38 3.11 32.15
CA GLN A 456 8.18 1.93 33.01
C GLN A 456 7.25 0.92 32.33
N GLY A 457 7.42 -0.36 32.66
CA GLY A 457 6.59 -1.48 32.19
C GLY A 457 7.25 -2.32 31.12
N ALA A 458 6.54 -3.35 30.65
CA ALA A 458 7.07 -4.33 29.68
C ALA A 458 7.31 -3.72 28.28
N ARG A 459 6.66 -2.58 27.97
CA ARG A 459 6.76 -1.90 26.67
C ARG A 459 6.81 -0.39 26.88
N VAL A 460 7.79 0.26 26.27
CA VAL A 460 7.99 1.72 26.35
C VAL A 460 8.34 2.24 24.95
N GLY A 461 7.73 3.38 24.56
CA GLY A 461 8.10 4.12 23.37
C GLY A 461 9.18 5.17 23.70
N TRP A 462 10.26 5.20 22.94
CA TRP A 462 11.31 6.21 23.06
C TRP A 462 11.56 6.89 21.72
N MET A 463 11.71 8.22 21.73
CA MET A 463 12.06 8.98 20.53
C MET A 463 13.58 9.01 20.38
N PRO A 464 14.15 8.29 19.39
CA PRO A 464 15.59 8.19 19.25
C PRO A 464 16.22 9.49 18.76
N LEU A 465 17.35 9.85 19.36
CA LEU A 465 18.20 10.95 18.93
C LEU A 465 19.41 10.38 18.16
N PRO A 466 19.96 11.09 17.15
CA PRO A 466 21.17 10.64 16.48
C PRO A 466 22.34 10.47 17.44
N GLY A 467 23.02 9.32 17.37
CA GLY A 467 24.14 8.99 18.25
C GLY A 467 24.23 7.50 18.57
N ARG A 468 25.17 7.17 19.44
CA ARG A 468 25.28 5.82 20.04
C ARG A 468 24.64 5.86 21.40
N HIS A 469 23.70 4.94 21.63
CA HIS A 469 22.92 4.90 22.86
C HIS A 469 23.03 3.55 23.54
N THR A 470 22.98 3.54 24.87
CA THR A 470 22.88 2.34 25.70
C THR A 470 21.51 2.28 26.33
N ILE A 471 20.71 1.29 25.92
CA ILE A 471 19.41 0.99 26.51
C ILE A 471 19.65 0.05 27.71
N THR A 472 19.17 0.41 28.88
CA THR A 472 19.31 -0.38 30.10
C THR A 472 17.93 -0.66 30.69
N LEU A 473 17.66 -1.94 30.99
CA LEU A 473 16.49 -2.40 31.70
C LEU A 473 16.85 -2.65 33.16
N ARG A 474 16.11 -2.05 34.09
CA ARG A 474 16.36 -2.19 35.53
C ARG A 474 15.10 -2.69 36.27
N ASP A 475 15.32 -3.35 37.38
CA ASP A 475 14.27 -3.71 38.34
C ASP A 475 13.87 -2.52 39.24
N ALA A 476 12.82 -2.69 40.06
CA ALA A 476 12.36 -1.69 41.02
C ALA A 476 13.42 -1.26 42.06
N ARG A 477 14.47 -2.08 42.25
CA ARG A 477 15.58 -1.78 43.19
C ARG A 477 16.76 -1.10 42.52
N GLY A 478 16.66 -0.82 41.19
CA GLY A 478 17.69 -0.20 40.39
C GLY A 478 18.75 -1.17 39.86
N GLY A 479 18.60 -2.48 40.11
CA GLY A 479 19.46 -3.53 39.57
C GLY A 479 19.36 -3.65 38.06
N VAL A 480 20.48 -3.69 37.34
CA VAL A 480 20.51 -3.87 35.89
C VAL A 480 20.16 -5.29 35.53
N LEU A 481 19.08 -5.50 34.79
CA LEU A 481 18.62 -6.81 34.32
C LEU A 481 19.19 -7.15 32.94
N ASP A 482 19.24 -6.18 32.03
CA ASP A 482 19.82 -6.33 30.69
C ASP A 482 20.24 -4.95 30.14
N ALA A 483 21.19 -4.95 29.21
CA ALA A 483 21.66 -3.74 28.56
C ALA A 483 21.94 -4.01 27.06
N ARG A 484 21.57 -3.06 26.19
CA ARG A 484 21.76 -3.13 24.74
C ARG A 484 22.39 -1.85 24.22
N ARG A 485 23.33 -1.99 23.29
CA ARG A 485 23.88 -0.86 22.56
C ARG A 485 23.20 -0.77 21.21
N ILE A 486 22.87 0.45 20.80
CA ILE A 486 22.30 0.79 19.51
C ILE A 486 23.00 2.00 18.92
N GLU A 487 22.91 2.17 17.59
CA GLU A 487 23.39 3.36 16.91
C GLU A 487 22.20 4.00 16.17
N VAL A 488 21.97 5.28 16.38
CA VAL A 488 20.93 6.06 15.68
C VAL A 488 21.60 6.97 14.68
N ARG A 489 21.29 6.80 13.38
CA ARG A 489 21.80 7.60 12.27
C ARG A 489 20.69 8.48 11.72
N GLY A 490 21.02 9.74 11.41
CA GLY A 490 20.09 10.70 10.80
C GLY A 490 20.60 12.10 10.95
N ALA A 491 20.20 13.00 10.06
CA ALA A 491 20.51 14.42 10.13
C ALA A 491 19.34 15.16 10.78
N TRP A 492 19.58 15.80 11.92
CA TRP A 492 18.69 16.85 12.40
C TRP A 492 19.02 18.16 11.70
N LEU A 493 18.03 18.81 11.11
CA LEU A 493 18.15 20.22 10.78
C LEU A 493 18.28 20.98 12.11
N ARG A 494 19.41 21.65 12.33
CA ARG A 494 19.74 22.44 13.54
C ARG A 494 18.83 23.66 13.80
N SER A 495 17.65 23.75 13.20
CA SER A 495 16.82 24.96 13.23
C SER A 495 15.60 24.91 14.15
N ALA A 496 15.57 24.01 15.15
CA ALA A 496 14.42 23.92 16.08
C ALA A 496 14.80 24.19 17.55
N LEU A 497 15.93 24.91 17.80
CA LEU A 497 16.31 25.38 19.13
C LEU A 497 16.80 26.83 19.03
N GLN A 498 15.90 27.76 18.69
CA GLN A 498 15.96 29.19 19.03
C GLN A 498 14.55 29.68 19.33
#